data_808b594a81ce134d37162b417620518f
#
_entry.id   808b594a81ce134d37162b417620518f
#
_cell.length_a   1.000
_cell.length_b   1.000
_cell.length_c   1.000
_cell.angle_alpha   90.00
_cell.angle_beta   90.00
_cell.angle_gamma   90.00
#
_symmetry.space_group_name_H-M   'P 1'
#
loop_
_entity.id
_entity.type
_entity.pdbx_description
1 polymer ?
#
loop_
_entity_poly.entity_id
_entity_poly.type
_entity_poly.pdbx_seq_one_letter_code
_entity_poly.pdbx_strand_id
1 'polypeptide(L)'
;FEYLIDKYDIKLIYNPEYASKNTLATVYHAQDIMRGRNMYLLPSDNWLRENMYHAYECGSWYSAVYMEGDTSEWCMTYNKKGRITDVVIGGADSWVMYGPAFLSREDSVPFLNLIESYYKHPGTEQLHWEQVVADHCDAFPLYMNFQPEHQVYEFENLEELRAFDPRYQSKSDNEALALIAKVFHIEESDIQN
;
A
#
# COMPACT_ATOMS: atom_id res chain seq x y z
N PHE A 1 4.39 -16.07 -8.68
CA PHE A 1 3.08 -15.44 -8.97
C PHE A 1 2.54 -15.75 -10.38
N GLU A 2 3.30 -16.42 -11.26
CA GLU A 2 2.86 -16.75 -12.63
C GLU A 2 1.54 -17.51 -12.69
N TYR A 3 1.26 -18.36 -11.70
CA TYR A 3 -0.01 -19.10 -11.57
C TYR A 3 -1.24 -18.18 -11.45
N LEU A 4 -1.06 -16.92 -11.05
CA LEU A 4 -2.14 -15.94 -10.96
C LEU A 4 -2.57 -15.39 -12.31
N ILE A 5 -1.68 -15.44 -13.32
CA ILE A 5 -1.98 -14.96 -14.68
C ILE A 5 -3.16 -15.76 -15.24
N ASP A 6 -3.05 -17.09 -15.21
CA ASP A 6 -4.10 -17.96 -15.76
C ASP A 6 -5.39 -17.93 -14.95
N LYS A 7 -5.27 -17.75 -13.61
CA LYS A 7 -6.41 -17.79 -12.70
C LYS A 7 -7.23 -16.52 -12.69
N TYR A 8 -6.58 -15.35 -12.84
CA TYR A 8 -7.21 -14.04 -12.60
C TYR A 8 -7.02 -13.06 -13.76
N ASP A 9 -6.45 -13.49 -14.89
CA ASP A 9 -6.16 -12.61 -16.04
C ASP A 9 -5.37 -11.35 -15.65
N ILE A 10 -4.37 -11.51 -14.77
CA ILE A 10 -3.52 -10.42 -14.31
C ILE A 10 -2.30 -10.26 -15.21
N LYS A 11 -1.75 -9.04 -15.22
CA LYS A 11 -0.47 -8.74 -15.84
C LYS A 11 0.60 -8.56 -14.78
N LEU A 12 1.65 -9.37 -14.82
CA LEU A 12 2.82 -9.18 -13.99
C LEU A 12 3.76 -8.16 -14.63
N ILE A 13 4.24 -7.21 -13.82
CA ILE A 13 5.25 -6.23 -14.21
C ILE A 13 6.47 -6.47 -13.34
N TYR A 14 7.58 -6.77 -14.01
CA TYR A 14 8.84 -6.98 -13.31
C TYR A 14 9.48 -5.64 -12.93
N ASN A 15 9.81 -5.47 -11.64
CA ASN A 15 10.62 -4.38 -11.16
C ASN A 15 12.07 -4.88 -10.96
N PRO A 16 13.02 -4.52 -11.85
CA PRO A 16 14.41 -4.99 -11.73
C PRO A 16 15.17 -4.34 -10.58
N GLU A 17 14.63 -3.29 -9.98
CA GLU A 17 15.28 -2.48 -8.95
C GLU A 17 14.67 -2.69 -7.55
N TYR A 18 13.76 -3.64 -7.41
CA TYR A 18 13.02 -3.88 -6.17
C TYR A 18 13.93 -4.06 -4.93
N ALA A 19 15.11 -4.68 -5.12
CA ALA A 19 16.07 -4.90 -4.04
C ALA A 19 16.92 -3.66 -3.65
N SER A 20 16.87 -2.62 -4.46
CA SER A 20 17.73 -1.42 -4.30
C SER A 20 16.94 -0.11 -4.22
N LYS A 21 15.67 -0.12 -4.61
CA LYS A 21 14.78 1.04 -4.58
C LYS A 21 13.45 0.69 -3.92
N ASN A 22 12.77 1.72 -3.42
CA ASN A 22 11.50 1.56 -2.72
C ASN A 22 10.27 1.69 -3.66
N THR A 23 9.08 1.83 -3.12
CA THR A 23 7.77 1.74 -3.81
C THR A 23 7.59 2.78 -4.92
N LEU A 24 8.25 3.95 -4.83
CA LEU A 24 8.27 4.95 -5.92
C LEU A 24 8.77 4.33 -7.23
N ALA A 25 9.84 3.54 -7.21
CA ALA A 25 10.36 2.85 -8.40
C ALA A 25 9.37 1.78 -8.90
N THR A 26 8.66 1.10 -8.01
CA THR A 26 7.63 0.12 -8.40
C THR A 26 6.51 0.79 -9.20
N VAL A 27 6.01 1.94 -8.73
CA VAL A 27 4.99 2.72 -9.45
C VAL A 27 5.54 3.24 -10.79
N TYR A 28 6.81 3.69 -10.82
CA TYR A 28 7.45 4.13 -12.06
C TYR A 28 7.48 3.02 -13.13
N HIS A 29 7.86 1.80 -12.77
CA HIS A 29 7.88 0.66 -13.71
C HIS A 29 6.49 0.25 -14.20
N ALA A 30 5.44 0.55 -13.43
CA ALA A 30 4.05 0.26 -13.80
C ALA A 30 3.36 1.40 -14.58
N GLN A 31 3.99 2.57 -14.73
CA GLN A 31 3.36 3.80 -15.20
C GLN A 31 2.65 3.69 -16.57
N ASP A 32 3.18 2.88 -17.49
CA ASP A 32 2.63 2.77 -18.84
C ASP A 32 1.22 2.17 -18.86
N ILE A 33 0.92 1.28 -17.93
CA ILE A 33 -0.42 0.70 -17.79
C ILE A 33 -1.35 1.55 -16.93
N MET A 34 -0.79 2.47 -16.13
CA MET A 34 -1.52 3.31 -15.19
C MET A 34 -1.97 4.63 -15.81
N ARG A 35 -1.15 5.21 -16.68
CA ARG A 35 -1.31 6.57 -17.21
C ARG A 35 -2.64 6.75 -17.95
N GLY A 36 -3.43 7.76 -17.54
CA GLY A 36 -4.71 8.09 -18.14
C GLY A 36 -5.82 7.07 -17.87
N ARG A 37 -5.73 6.34 -16.75
CA ARG A 37 -6.74 5.36 -16.31
C ARG A 37 -7.16 5.63 -14.88
N ASN A 38 -8.40 5.26 -14.58
CA ASN A 38 -8.83 5.07 -13.20
C ASN A 38 -8.13 3.85 -12.62
N MET A 39 -7.57 3.98 -11.41
CA MET A 39 -6.83 2.89 -10.80
C MET A 39 -6.89 2.91 -9.28
N TYR A 40 -6.82 1.73 -8.69
CA TYR A 40 -6.49 1.56 -7.29
C TYR A 40 -5.01 1.22 -7.15
N LEU A 41 -4.36 1.81 -6.16
CA LEU A 41 -3.04 1.44 -5.67
C LEU A 41 -3.23 0.69 -4.34
N LEU A 42 -2.68 -0.49 -4.25
CA LEU A 42 -2.92 -1.42 -3.15
C LEU A 42 -1.58 -1.91 -2.61
N PRO A 43 -1.29 -1.73 -1.33
CA PRO A 43 -0.24 -2.50 -0.66
C PRO A 43 -0.60 -3.99 -0.66
N SER A 44 0.37 -4.86 -0.89
CA SER A 44 0.15 -6.32 -1.01
C SER A 44 0.01 -7.03 0.34
N ASP A 45 0.36 -6.36 1.42
CA ASP A 45 0.34 -6.78 2.82
C ASP A 45 -0.92 -6.33 3.56
N ASN A 46 -1.83 -5.65 2.89
CA ASN A 46 -3.09 -5.21 3.45
C ASN A 46 -4.20 -6.27 3.32
N TRP A 47 -4.96 -6.45 4.39
CA TRP A 47 -6.22 -7.16 4.40
C TRP A 47 -7.36 -6.19 4.73
N LEU A 48 -8.44 -6.25 3.96
CA LEU A 48 -9.62 -5.40 4.11
C LEU A 48 -10.79 -6.22 4.64
N ARG A 49 -11.41 -5.75 5.74
CA ARG A 49 -12.57 -6.44 6.32
C ARG A 49 -13.76 -6.44 5.37
N GLU A 50 -14.03 -5.30 4.77
CA GLU A 50 -15.12 -5.11 3.81
C GLU A 50 -14.55 -4.61 2.48
N ASN A 51 -15.24 -4.93 1.38
CA ASN A 51 -14.83 -4.46 0.07
C ASN A 51 -14.95 -2.93 -0.02
N MET A 52 -13.82 -2.26 -0.26
CA MET A 52 -13.73 -0.81 -0.42
C MET A 52 -13.75 -0.36 -1.89
N TYR A 53 -13.82 -1.28 -2.83
CA TYR A 53 -13.70 -0.99 -4.25
C TYR A 53 -15.06 -0.86 -4.90
N HIS A 54 -15.24 0.22 -5.67
CA HIS A 54 -16.50 0.53 -6.35
C HIS A 54 -16.29 0.65 -7.85
N ALA A 55 -17.34 0.34 -8.62
CA ALA A 55 -17.31 0.48 -10.08
C ALA A 55 -17.19 1.96 -10.52
N TYR A 56 -17.58 2.88 -9.66
CA TYR A 56 -17.56 4.32 -9.90
C TYR A 56 -17.04 5.05 -8.66
N GLU A 57 -16.04 5.91 -8.87
CA GLU A 57 -15.48 6.79 -7.85
C GLU A 57 -15.68 8.25 -8.24
N CYS A 58 -15.96 9.10 -7.25
CA CYS A 58 -16.25 10.52 -7.49
C CYS A 58 -14.99 11.38 -7.66
N GLY A 59 -13.82 10.88 -7.35
CA GLY A 59 -12.54 11.58 -7.40
C GLY A 59 -11.45 10.77 -6.71
N SER A 60 -10.22 11.23 -6.81
CA SER A 60 -9.07 10.57 -6.20
C SER A 60 -9.10 10.65 -4.69
N TRP A 61 -8.75 9.57 -4.02
CA TRP A 61 -8.74 9.49 -2.56
C TRP A 61 -7.65 8.58 -2.01
N TYR A 62 -7.30 8.78 -0.75
CA TYR A 62 -6.48 7.86 0.03
C TYR A 62 -7.27 7.37 1.23
N SER A 63 -7.19 6.08 1.53
CA SER A 63 -7.76 5.46 2.72
C SER A 63 -7.17 6.10 3.98
N ALA A 64 -8.02 6.47 4.90
CA ALA A 64 -7.65 7.19 6.12
C ALA A 64 -8.18 6.45 7.33
N VAL A 65 -7.28 6.00 8.19
CA VAL A 65 -7.58 5.38 9.47
C VAL A 65 -7.17 6.32 10.59
N TYR A 66 -7.99 6.44 11.63
CA TYR A 66 -7.63 7.23 12.81
C TYR A 66 -6.79 6.40 13.76
N MET A 67 -5.63 6.93 14.17
CA MET A 67 -4.76 6.33 15.15
C MET A 67 -4.72 7.19 16.42
N GLU A 68 -5.04 6.58 17.56
CA GLU A 68 -4.92 7.18 18.88
C GLU A 68 -3.48 7.05 19.39
N GLY A 69 -3.01 8.07 20.12
CA GLY A 69 -1.66 8.12 20.66
C GLY A 69 -0.59 8.45 19.62
N ASP A 70 0.67 8.22 19.98
CA ASP A 70 1.81 8.50 19.12
C ASP A 70 1.90 7.51 17.96
N THR A 71 2.21 8.01 16.78
CA THR A 71 2.38 7.19 15.56
C THR A 71 3.57 7.67 14.74
N SER A 72 4.22 6.75 14.02
CA SER A 72 5.25 7.02 13.03
C SER A 72 4.71 7.06 11.59
N GLU A 73 3.40 6.85 11.42
CA GLU A 73 2.73 6.81 10.12
C GLU A 73 2.64 8.18 9.44
N TRP A 74 2.20 8.18 8.19
CA TRP A 74 1.96 9.37 7.38
C TRP A 74 0.65 10.05 7.80
N CYS A 75 0.76 11.07 8.67
CA CYS A 75 -0.37 11.80 9.23
C CYS A 75 -0.90 12.84 8.24
N MET A 76 -2.20 12.81 7.99
CA MET A 76 -2.87 13.69 7.03
C MET A 76 -3.64 14.80 7.72
N THR A 77 -3.54 16.03 7.18
CA THR A 77 -4.49 17.10 7.46
C THR A 77 -5.39 17.37 6.26
N TYR A 78 -6.59 17.85 6.49
CA TYR A 78 -7.58 18.05 5.45
C TYR A 78 -8.45 19.28 5.69
N ASN A 79 -9.02 19.83 4.62
CA ASN A 79 -9.94 20.96 4.69
C ASN A 79 -11.39 20.50 4.93
N LYS A 80 -12.31 21.47 5.09
CA LYS A 80 -13.75 21.20 5.34
C LYS A 80 -14.46 20.39 4.25
N LYS A 81 -13.84 20.24 3.06
CA LYS A 81 -14.36 19.42 1.95
C LYS A 81 -13.76 18.01 1.93
N GLY A 82 -12.92 17.67 2.91
CA GLY A 82 -12.22 16.39 2.97
C GLY A 82 -10.99 16.28 2.07
N ARG A 83 -10.56 17.38 1.39
CA ARG A 83 -9.35 17.37 0.57
C ARG A 83 -8.13 17.39 1.48
N ILE A 84 -7.18 16.51 1.22
CA ILE A 84 -5.87 16.46 1.89
C ILE A 84 -5.11 17.74 1.54
N THR A 85 -4.59 18.41 2.57
CA THR A 85 -3.88 19.69 2.43
C THR A 85 -2.43 19.62 2.87
N ASP A 86 -2.10 18.61 3.67
CA ASP A 86 -0.74 18.39 4.13
C ASP A 86 -0.58 16.94 4.60
N VAL A 87 0.63 16.40 4.50
CA VAL A 87 0.99 15.07 4.98
C VAL A 87 2.36 15.15 5.63
N VAL A 88 2.46 14.69 6.88
CA VAL A 88 3.71 14.65 7.64
C VAL A 88 3.95 13.27 8.23
N ILE A 89 5.22 12.87 8.33
CA ILE A 89 5.58 11.60 8.96
C ILE A 89 5.63 11.79 10.47
N GLY A 90 4.90 10.93 11.18
CA GLY A 90 4.81 10.95 12.63
C GLY A 90 3.85 12.01 13.17
N GLY A 91 3.27 11.72 14.32
CA GLY A 91 2.30 12.58 15.00
C GLY A 91 1.64 11.88 16.15
N ALA A 92 0.51 12.42 16.61
CA ALA A 92 -0.33 11.79 17.60
C ALA A 92 -1.81 12.11 17.33
N ASP A 93 -2.70 11.18 17.70
CA ASP A 93 -4.16 11.36 17.59
C ASP A 93 -4.58 11.84 16.19
N SER A 94 -4.16 11.12 15.15
CA SER A 94 -4.18 11.61 13.78
C SER A 94 -4.83 10.64 12.81
N TRP A 95 -5.36 11.18 11.71
CA TRP A 95 -5.72 10.39 10.54
C TRP A 95 -4.46 10.08 9.74
N VAL A 96 -4.22 8.81 9.48
CA VAL A 96 -3.01 8.34 8.76
C VAL A 96 -3.37 7.74 7.41
N MET A 97 -2.41 7.82 6.48
CA MET A 97 -2.45 7.08 5.22
C MET A 97 -2.30 5.59 5.53
N TYR A 98 -3.38 4.82 5.35
CA TYR A 98 -3.37 3.40 5.70
C TYR A 98 -4.32 2.62 4.79
N GLY A 99 -3.77 1.72 3.98
CA GLY A 99 -4.54 0.94 3.02
C GLY A 99 -4.50 1.49 1.59
N PRO A 100 -5.54 1.20 0.79
CA PRO A 100 -5.55 1.54 -0.63
C PRO A 100 -5.73 3.02 -0.91
N ALA A 101 -5.28 3.43 -2.10
CA ALA A 101 -5.62 4.72 -2.71
C ALA A 101 -6.32 4.50 -4.05
N PHE A 102 -7.15 5.46 -4.44
CA PHE A 102 -7.72 5.54 -5.78
C PHE A 102 -7.26 6.81 -6.49
N LEU A 103 -6.83 6.67 -7.72
CA LEU A 103 -6.51 7.80 -8.59
C LEU A 103 -7.44 7.80 -9.80
N SER A 104 -8.08 8.93 -10.03
CA SER A 104 -8.88 9.16 -11.23
C SER A 104 -8.00 9.19 -12.48
N ARG A 105 -8.61 8.98 -13.64
CA ARG A 105 -7.95 9.10 -14.94
C ARG A 105 -7.23 10.45 -15.07
N GLU A 106 -7.89 11.51 -14.66
CA GLU A 106 -7.40 12.88 -14.77
C GLU A 106 -6.19 13.09 -13.85
N ASP A 107 -6.25 12.61 -12.62
CA ASP A 107 -5.20 12.82 -11.62
C ASP A 107 -4.02 11.86 -11.80
N SER A 108 -4.24 10.72 -12.46
CA SER A 108 -3.17 9.75 -12.75
C SER A 108 -2.04 10.35 -13.60
N VAL A 109 -2.38 11.28 -14.50
CA VAL A 109 -1.38 11.89 -15.40
C VAL A 109 -0.42 12.82 -14.65
N PRO A 110 -0.89 13.86 -13.92
CA PRO A 110 0.02 14.70 -13.12
C PRO A 110 0.77 13.90 -12.04
N PHE A 111 0.12 12.95 -11.38
CA PHE A 111 0.77 12.06 -10.43
C PHE A 111 1.95 11.31 -11.04
N LEU A 112 1.74 10.62 -12.17
CA LEU A 112 2.81 9.85 -12.84
C LEU A 112 3.90 10.72 -13.45
N ASN A 113 3.61 11.98 -13.83
CA ASN A 113 4.64 12.93 -14.23
C ASN A 113 5.56 13.30 -13.05
N LEU A 114 5.00 13.44 -11.85
CA LEU A 114 5.79 13.66 -10.64
C LEU A 114 6.61 12.42 -10.26
N ILE A 115 6.01 11.22 -10.27
CA ILE A 115 6.71 9.95 -10.07
C ILE A 115 7.92 9.84 -11.00
N GLU A 116 7.75 10.13 -12.30
CA GLU A 116 8.83 10.09 -13.28
C GLU A 116 9.92 11.14 -12.98
N SER A 117 9.54 12.33 -12.55
CA SER A 117 10.48 13.39 -12.17
C SER A 117 11.32 12.97 -10.97
N TYR A 118 10.68 12.44 -9.91
CA TYR A 118 11.36 11.96 -8.72
C TYR A 118 12.28 10.78 -9.05
N TYR A 119 11.79 9.79 -9.79
CA TYR A 119 12.59 8.62 -10.15
C TYR A 119 13.89 8.96 -10.89
N LYS A 120 13.90 10.03 -11.70
CA LYS A 120 15.07 10.52 -12.43
C LYS A 120 16.01 11.37 -11.58
N HIS A 121 15.58 11.79 -10.40
CA HIS A 121 16.38 12.65 -9.54
C HIS A 121 17.26 11.79 -8.61
N PRO A 122 18.60 12.01 -8.55
CA PRO A 122 19.48 11.30 -7.63
C PRO A 122 19.10 11.55 -6.17
N GLY A 123 19.17 10.52 -5.33
CA GLY A 123 18.86 10.60 -3.90
C GLY A 123 17.42 10.29 -3.54
N THR A 124 16.61 9.89 -4.52
CA THR A 124 15.20 9.52 -4.32
C THR A 124 14.96 8.00 -4.33
N GLU A 125 16.00 7.20 -4.35
CA GLU A 125 15.96 5.75 -4.52
C GLU A 125 15.15 5.05 -3.43
N GLN A 126 15.18 5.59 -2.20
CA GLN A 126 14.51 5.02 -1.04
C GLN A 126 13.14 5.65 -0.74
N LEU A 127 12.65 6.52 -1.62
CA LEU A 127 11.36 7.16 -1.40
C LEU A 127 10.20 6.21 -1.67
N HIS A 128 9.18 6.34 -0.85
CA HIS A 128 7.84 5.81 -1.10
C HIS A 128 7.11 6.71 -2.10
N TRP A 129 6.16 6.16 -2.85
CA TRP A 129 5.34 6.97 -3.76
C TRP A 129 4.46 7.98 -3.02
N GLU A 130 4.14 7.71 -1.76
CA GLU A 130 3.41 8.60 -0.85
C GLU A 130 4.15 9.92 -0.61
N GLN A 131 5.49 9.92 -0.71
CA GLN A 131 6.28 11.15 -0.61
C GLN A 131 5.90 12.16 -1.71
N VAL A 132 5.59 11.66 -2.90
CA VAL A 132 5.12 12.52 -3.99
C VAL A 132 3.78 13.17 -3.65
N VAL A 133 2.88 12.44 -2.97
CA VAL A 133 1.62 12.99 -2.48
C VAL A 133 1.88 14.06 -1.42
N ALA A 134 2.74 13.76 -0.44
CA ALA A 134 3.07 14.67 0.65
C ALA A 134 3.67 15.99 0.14
N ASP A 135 4.60 15.91 -0.79
CA ASP A 135 5.31 17.09 -1.33
C ASP A 135 4.43 17.91 -2.31
N HIS A 136 3.35 17.33 -2.83
CA HIS A 136 2.56 17.93 -3.92
C HIS A 136 1.04 17.86 -3.72
N CYS A 137 0.55 18.00 -2.50
CA CYS A 137 -0.90 18.04 -2.19
C CYS A 137 -1.70 19.04 -3.06
N ASP A 138 -1.04 20.06 -3.61
CA ASP A 138 -1.67 21.06 -4.48
C ASP A 138 -1.75 20.64 -5.94
N ALA A 139 -0.92 19.70 -6.40
CA ALA A 139 -0.79 19.34 -7.81
C ALA A 139 -2.00 18.57 -8.36
N PHE A 140 -2.70 17.83 -7.50
CA PHE A 140 -3.93 17.11 -7.83
C PHE A 140 -4.82 16.97 -6.58
N PRO A 141 -6.15 16.95 -6.74
CA PRO A 141 -7.06 16.86 -5.60
C PRO A 141 -7.09 15.41 -5.08
N LEU A 142 -6.57 15.18 -3.89
CA LEU A 142 -6.68 13.91 -3.19
C LEU A 142 -7.55 14.10 -1.95
N TYR A 143 -8.53 13.23 -1.75
CA TYR A 143 -9.50 13.35 -0.67
C TYR A 143 -9.32 12.24 0.36
N MET A 144 -9.72 12.53 1.60
CA MET A 144 -9.79 11.54 2.67
C MET A 144 -10.90 10.55 2.40
N ASN A 145 -10.59 9.26 2.35
CA ASN A 145 -11.59 8.19 2.40
C ASN A 145 -11.58 7.59 3.81
N PHE A 146 -12.41 8.15 4.69
CA PHE A 146 -12.44 7.81 6.10
C PHE A 146 -12.92 6.37 6.31
N GLN A 147 -12.09 5.57 6.95
CA GLN A 147 -12.38 4.19 7.27
C GLN A 147 -12.72 4.02 8.75
N PRO A 148 -13.68 3.16 9.08
CA PRO A 148 -13.91 2.77 10.46
C PRO A 148 -12.70 2.00 11.01
N GLU A 149 -12.58 1.96 12.31
CA GLU A 149 -11.61 1.14 13.02
C GLU A 149 -11.69 -0.33 12.56
N HIS A 150 -10.54 -0.96 12.42
CA HIS A 150 -10.44 -2.36 11.98
C HIS A 150 -10.98 -2.65 10.56
N GLN A 151 -11.07 -1.66 9.68
CA GLN A 151 -11.38 -1.87 8.27
C GLN A 151 -10.16 -2.35 7.48
N VAL A 152 -9.00 -1.79 7.77
CA VAL A 152 -7.72 -2.11 7.13
C VAL A 152 -6.80 -2.74 8.16
N TYR A 153 -6.14 -3.82 7.79
CA TYR A 153 -5.07 -4.46 8.55
C TYR A 153 -3.85 -4.60 7.65
N GLU A 154 -2.69 -4.36 8.21
CA GLU A 154 -1.41 -4.54 7.56
C GLU A 154 -0.58 -5.56 8.34
N PHE A 155 0.09 -6.45 7.64
CA PHE A 155 0.89 -7.50 8.26
C PHE A 155 2.32 -7.40 7.74
N GLU A 156 3.22 -6.88 8.56
CA GLU A 156 4.63 -6.79 8.22
C GLU A 156 5.37 -8.12 8.38
N ASN A 157 4.82 -9.02 9.19
CA ASN A 157 5.45 -10.29 9.50
C ASN A 157 4.43 -11.40 9.81
N LEU A 158 4.93 -12.64 9.84
CA LEU A 158 4.10 -13.82 10.11
C LEU A 158 3.49 -13.84 11.51
N GLU A 159 4.15 -13.23 12.50
CA GLU A 159 3.66 -13.20 13.88
C GLU A 159 2.40 -12.34 14.01
N GLU A 160 2.34 -11.23 13.30
CA GLU A 160 1.14 -10.37 13.23
C GLU A 160 -0.02 -11.11 12.57
N LEU A 161 0.26 -11.80 11.45
CA LEU A 161 -0.74 -12.62 10.78
C LEU A 161 -1.24 -13.76 11.68
N ARG A 162 -0.35 -14.41 12.42
CA ARG A 162 -0.70 -15.47 13.39
C ARG A 162 -1.56 -14.95 14.55
N ALA A 163 -1.26 -13.74 15.04
CA ALA A 163 -2.05 -13.09 16.06
C ALA A 163 -3.45 -12.72 15.58
N PHE A 164 -3.56 -12.31 14.32
CA PHE A 164 -4.82 -11.94 13.69
C PHE A 164 -5.67 -13.16 13.32
N ASP A 165 -5.09 -14.16 12.68
CA ASP A 165 -5.82 -15.34 12.16
C ASP A 165 -5.29 -16.63 12.76
N PRO A 166 -6.06 -17.28 13.67
CA PRO A 166 -5.66 -18.53 14.31
C PRO A 166 -5.33 -19.68 13.34
N ARG A 167 -5.78 -19.62 12.09
CA ARG A 167 -5.47 -20.64 11.07
C ARG A 167 -3.99 -20.69 10.75
N TYR A 168 -3.26 -19.59 10.94
CA TYR A 168 -1.82 -19.50 10.70
C TYR A 168 -0.95 -19.81 11.93
N GLN A 169 -1.55 -20.09 13.09
CA GLN A 169 -0.79 -20.38 14.32
C GLN A 169 0.04 -21.65 14.23
N SER A 170 -0.49 -22.71 13.64
CA SER A 170 0.19 -23.99 13.53
C SER A 170 0.65 -24.31 12.11
N LYS A 171 0.11 -23.60 11.09
CA LYS A 171 0.33 -23.89 9.69
C LYS A 171 0.14 -22.64 8.86
N SER A 172 1.10 -22.33 8.00
CA SER A 172 1.09 -21.11 7.19
C SER A 172 0.64 -21.32 5.74
N ASP A 173 0.37 -22.57 5.32
CA ASP A 173 0.19 -22.99 3.92
C ASP A 173 1.37 -22.56 3.00
N ASN A 174 2.54 -22.29 3.60
CA ASN A 174 3.77 -21.99 2.91
C ASN A 174 4.60 -23.25 2.72
N GLU A 175 4.77 -23.69 1.47
CA GLU A 175 5.49 -24.94 1.14
C GLU A 175 6.94 -24.95 1.65
N ALA A 176 7.61 -23.78 1.68
CA ALA A 176 8.98 -23.68 2.18
C ALA A 176 9.04 -23.87 3.70
N LEU A 177 8.12 -23.25 4.45
CA LEU A 177 8.03 -23.45 5.91
C LEU A 177 7.63 -24.88 6.25
N ALA A 178 6.67 -25.46 5.53
CA ALA A 178 6.30 -26.86 5.71
C ALA A 178 7.47 -27.82 5.44
N LEU A 179 8.30 -27.54 4.43
CA LEU A 179 9.49 -28.33 4.13
C LEU A 179 10.54 -28.21 5.24
N ILE A 180 10.80 -26.98 5.73
CA ILE A 180 11.73 -26.73 6.85
C ILE A 180 11.26 -27.48 8.10
N ALA A 181 10.01 -27.32 8.49
CA ALA A 181 9.41 -27.99 9.63
C ALA A 181 9.59 -29.53 9.54
N LYS A 182 9.31 -30.09 8.37
CA LYS A 182 9.47 -31.52 8.09
C LYS A 182 10.93 -31.99 8.19
N VAL A 183 11.88 -31.23 7.64
CA VAL A 183 13.32 -31.57 7.64
C VAL A 183 13.89 -31.54 9.05
N PHE A 184 13.49 -30.57 9.85
CA PHE A 184 13.99 -30.39 11.22
C PHE A 184 13.15 -31.08 12.28
N HIS A 185 12.05 -31.75 11.92
CA HIS A 185 11.11 -32.40 12.85
C HIS A 185 10.55 -31.47 13.93
N ILE A 186 10.18 -30.27 13.51
CA ILE A 186 9.56 -29.24 14.35
C ILE A 186 8.20 -28.84 13.79
N GLU A 187 7.40 -28.10 14.55
CA GLU A 187 6.17 -27.48 14.02
C GLU A 187 6.51 -26.19 13.26
N GLU A 188 5.68 -25.81 12.27
CA GLU A 188 5.87 -24.53 11.58
C GLU A 188 5.83 -23.33 12.55
N SER A 189 5.04 -23.42 13.63
CA SER A 189 4.97 -22.43 14.70
C SER A 189 6.28 -22.21 15.46
N ASP A 190 7.21 -23.17 15.41
CA ASP A 190 8.52 -23.06 16.06
C ASP A 190 9.55 -22.32 15.20
N ILE A 191 9.20 -22.02 13.94
CA ILE A 191 10.04 -21.25 13.02
C ILE A 191 9.80 -19.77 13.28
N GLN A 192 10.80 -19.07 13.80
CA GLN A 192 10.80 -17.62 14.04
C GLN A 192 11.53 -16.91 12.91
N ASN A 193 11.10 -15.67 12.62
CA ASN A 193 11.78 -14.78 11.67
C ASN A 193 13.10 -14.26 12.22
#